data_91a88e54fb0fa948342ee0d61784ff65
#
_entry.id   91a88e54fb0fa948342ee0d61784ff65
#
_cell.length_a   1.000
_cell.length_b   1.000
_cell.length_c   1.000
_cell.angle_alpha   90.00
_cell.angle_beta   90.00
_cell.angle_gamma   90.00
#
_symmetry.space_group_name_H-M   'P 1'
#
loop_
_entity.id
_entity.type
_entity.pdbx_description
1 polymer ?
#
loop_
_entity_poly.entity_id
_entity_poly.type
_entity_poly.pdbx_seq_one_letter_code
_entity_poly.pdbx_strand_id
1 'polypeptide(L)'
;MRKFTLLLIALNFFFGCAGDQVSKQGSKGEYGYSLDSDVKVPMRDGINLATDIYFPTENNQRLSGKLPAILVRTPYNKQRGSVVSNAAIFFTSHGYVTVYQDTRGRYNSEGIWHMLDDDGRDGYDTGEWLINQSWSNGKYGMYGTSYVGGTQHAMALENAPGLTTIIPVDAMSNLGYYSMRYDGAFELRFWKWIHWAGQGGGRQNAKPEMKKMLGDFIDVENRRKYLNKLN
;
A
#
# COMPACT_ATOMS: atom_id res chain seq x y z
N MET A 1 -55.20 46.27 39.29
CA MET A 1 -54.85 45.12 38.42
C MET A 1 -53.55 45.45 37.70
N ARG A 2 -52.42 44.94 38.18
CA ARG A 2 -51.06 45.13 37.58
C ARG A 2 -50.78 43.98 36.62
N LYS A 3 -50.57 44.32 35.34
CA LYS A 3 -50.13 43.38 34.32
C LYS A 3 -48.63 43.18 34.46
N PHE A 4 -48.21 41.94 34.77
CA PHE A 4 -46.82 41.53 34.69
C PHE A 4 -46.53 41.08 33.26
N THR A 5 -45.63 41.78 32.59
CA THR A 5 -45.12 41.41 31.27
C THR A 5 -43.86 40.57 31.50
N LEU A 6 -43.93 39.27 31.17
CA LEU A 6 -42.80 38.35 31.21
C LEU A 6 -41.95 38.60 29.97
N LEU A 7 -40.72 39.08 30.17
CA LEU A 7 -39.73 39.20 29.09
C LEU A 7 -38.94 37.92 29.01
N LEU A 8 -39.22 37.09 27.99
CA LEU A 8 -38.44 35.90 27.65
C LEU A 8 -37.17 36.34 26.91
N ILE A 9 -36.01 36.29 27.57
CA ILE A 9 -34.71 36.43 26.93
C ILE A 9 -34.30 35.05 26.40
N ALA A 10 -34.44 34.84 25.09
CA ALA A 10 -33.89 33.67 24.41
C ALA A 10 -32.38 33.87 24.22
N LEU A 11 -31.56 33.16 25.02
CA LEU A 11 -30.13 33.15 24.89
C LEU A 11 -29.76 32.14 23.77
N ASN A 12 -29.55 32.64 22.56
CA ASN A 12 -29.00 31.85 21.46
C ASN A 12 -27.50 31.59 21.70
N PHE A 13 -27.15 30.43 22.23
CA PHE A 13 -25.78 29.91 22.18
C PHE A 13 -25.49 29.46 20.76
N PHE A 14 -24.95 30.32 19.94
CA PHE A 14 -24.22 29.89 18.74
C PHE A 14 -22.90 29.28 19.17
N PHE A 15 -22.84 27.95 19.29
CA PHE A 15 -21.60 27.22 19.21
C PHE A 15 -21.13 27.27 17.76
N GLY A 16 -20.40 28.28 17.40
CA GLY A 16 -19.60 28.31 16.19
C GLY A 16 -18.45 27.34 16.38
N CYS A 17 -18.56 26.10 15.84
CA CYS A 17 -17.39 25.34 15.50
C CYS A 17 -16.63 26.14 14.45
N ALA A 18 -15.64 26.91 14.87
CA ALA A 18 -14.59 27.37 13.98
C ALA A 18 -13.85 26.11 13.52
N GLY A 19 -14.29 25.54 12.41
CA GLY A 19 -13.52 24.55 11.69
C GLY A 19 -12.27 25.26 11.20
N ASP A 20 -11.15 25.02 11.88
CA ASP A 20 -9.85 25.36 11.36
C ASP A 20 -9.78 24.74 9.95
N GLN A 21 -9.79 25.59 8.94
CA GLN A 21 -9.46 25.23 7.56
C GLN A 21 -7.98 24.81 7.61
N VAL A 22 -7.74 23.52 7.90
CA VAL A 22 -6.43 22.92 7.72
C VAL A 22 -6.07 23.16 6.26
N SER A 23 -5.17 24.09 6.03
CA SER A 23 -4.66 24.38 4.70
C SER A 23 -4.15 23.08 4.10
N LYS A 24 -4.73 22.66 2.97
CA LYS A 24 -4.31 21.47 2.20
C LYS A 24 -2.93 21.62 1.55
N GLN A 25 -2.11 22.51 2.05
CA GLN A 25 -0.75 22.69 1.59
C GLN A 25 0.13 21.73 2.38
N GLY A 26 0.26 20.48 1.86
CA GLY A 26 1.28 19.57 2.35
C GLY A 26 2.64 20.29 2.34
N SER A 27 3.44 20.11 3.40
CA SER A 27 4.77 20.69 3.46
C SER A 27 5.54 20.32 2.19
N LYS A 28 6.14 21.32 1.54
CA LYS A 28 7.01 21.08 0.38
C LYS A 28 8.27 20.42 0.92
N GLY A 29 8.59 19.22 0.42
CA GLY A 29 9.82 18.54 0.79
C GLY A 29 11.07 19.35 0.43
N GLU A 30 12.12 19.20 1.22
CA GLU A 30 13.35 19.98 1.12
C GLU A 30 14.42 19.27 0.27
N TYR A 31 14.36 17.91 0.19
CA TYR A 31 15.41 17.12 -0.41
C TYR A 31 15.07 16.63 -1.83
N GLY A 32 16.11 16.52 -2.67
CA GLY A 32 16.06 15.75 -3.90
C GLY A 32 16.17 14.25 -3.62
N TYR A 33 16.34 13.44 -4.66
CA TYR A 33 16.56 12.00 -4.47
C TYR A 33 17.61 11.42 -5.42
N SER A 34 18.24 10.32 -5.00
CA SER A 34 18.98 9.38 -5.86
C SER A 34 18.36 7.99 -5.72
N LEU A 35 18.46 7.17 -6.77
CA LEU A 35 17.80 5.87 -6.85
C LEU A 35 18.83 4.76 -7.06
N ASP A 36 18.78 3.73 -6.22
CA ASP A 36 19.37 2.43 -6.47
C ASP A 36 18.25 1.48 -6.90
N SER A 37 18.25 1.09 -8.18
CA SER A 37 17.21 0.23 -8.75
C SER A 37 17.56 -1.25 -8.69
N ASP A 38 16.54 -2.10 -8.57
CA ASP A 38 16.64 -3.57 -8.64
C ASP A 38 17.67 -4.19 -7.67
N VAL A 39 17.87 -3.57 -6.51
CA VAL A 39 18.65 -4.17 -5.43
C VAL A 39 18.01 -5.49 -5.03
N LYS A 40 18.81 -6.56 -5.02
CA LYS A 40 18.35 -7.91 -4.65
C LYS A 40 18.38 -8.07 -3.14
N VAL A 41 17.21 -8.22 -2.54
CA VAL A 41 17.08 -8.48 -1.09
C VAL A 41 16.86 -9.98 -0.91
N PRO A 42 17.80 -10.69 -0.25
CA PRO A 42 17.71 -12.13 -0.08
C PRO A 42 16.68 -12.51 0.99
N MET A 43 15.86 -13.47 0.69
CA MET A 43 14.96 -14.13 1.64
C MET A 43 15.65 -15.38 2.24
N ARG A 44 15.17 -15.86 3.38
CA ARG A 44 15.71 -17.03 4.10
C ARG A 44 15.78 -18.32 3.29
N ASP A 45 14.96 -18.44 2.26
CA ASP A 45 14.88 -19.59 1.34
C ASP A 45 15.72 -19.42 0.07
N GLY A 46 16.52 -18.33 -0.02
CA GLY A 46 17.42 -18.06 -1.14
C GLY A 46 16.78 -17.33 -2.32
N ILE A 47 15.48 -17.04 -2.28
CA ILE A 47 14.80 -16.20 -3.27
C ILE A 47 15.21 -14.74 -3.07
N ASN A 48 15.38 -14.00 -4.17
CA ASN A 48 15.71 -12.57 -4.12
C ASN A 48 14.53 -11.70 -4.54
N LEU A 49 14.19 -10.71 -3.71
CA LEU A 49 13.16 -9.74 -4.04
C LEU A 49 13.77 -8.45 -4.59
N ALA A 50 13.25 -8.01 -5.73
CA ALA A 50 13.72 -6.82 -6.42
C ALA A 50 13.21 -5.55 -5.72
N THR A 51 14.13 -4.65 -5.38
CA THR A 51 13.86 -3.52 -4.52
C THR A 51 14.48 -2.26 -5.09
N ASP A 52 13.70 -1.18 -5.16
CA ASP A 52 14.16 0.16 -5.52
C ASP A 52 14.30 1.00 -4.24
N ILE A 53 15.44 1.67 -4.08
CA ILE A 53 15.77 2.44 -2.87
C ILE A 53 16.00 3.89 -3.27
N TYR A 54 15.15 4.77 -2.77
CA TYR A 54 15.23 6.21 -2.97
C TYR A 54 15.89 6.85 -1.76
N PHE A 55 17.08 7.45 -1.96
CA PHE A 55 17.81 8.14 -0.91
C PHE A 55 17.60 9.65 -1.02
N PRO A 56 17.31 10.35 0.08
CA PRO A 56 17.25 11.80 0.08
C PRO A 56 18.62 12.40 -0.25
N THR A 57 18.61 13.47 -1.06
CA THR A 57 19.83 14.17 -1.47
C THR A 57 19.74 15.67 -1.20
N GLU A 58 20.84 16.24 -0.78
CA GLU A 58 21.06 17.68 -0.72
C GLU A 58 22.28 18.02 -1.57
N ASN A 59 22.18 19.07 -2.42
CA ASN A 59 23.23 19.43 -3.37
C ASN A 59 23.75 18.25 -4.23
N ASN A 60 22.85 17.37 -4.67
CA ASN A 60 23.12 16.14 -5.42
C ASN A 60 23.96 15.08 -4.66
N GLN A 61 24.13 15.21 -3.38
CA GLN A 61 24.79 14.20 -2.53
C GLN A 61 23.78 13.56 -1.60
N ARG A 62 23.88 12.25 -1.37
CA ARG A 62 23.03 11.55 -0.39
C ARG A 62 23.26 12.15 0.99
N LEU A 63 22.18 12.31 1.75
CA LEU A 63 22.30 12.72 3.14
C LEU A 63 23.20 11.75 3.90
N SER A 64 24.09 12.30 4.70
CA SER A 64 24.98 11.51 5.56
C SER A 64 24.25 11.05 6.83
N GLY A 65 24.77 9.96 7.43
CA GLY A 65 24.25 9.43 8.68
C GLY A 65 23.21 8.32 8.49
N LYS A 66 22.56 7.96 9.59
CA LYS A 66 21.57 6.90 9.64
C LYS A 66 20.17 7.50 9.60
N LEU A 67 19.39 7.08 8.62
CA LEU A 67 18.06 7.63 8.33
C LEU A 67 16.95 6.60 8.63
N PRO A 68 15.75 7.06 9.00
CA PRO A 68 14.57 6.21 9.04
C PRO A 68 14.11 5.86 7.63
N ALA A 69 13.42 4.72 7.47
CA ALA A 69 12.89 4.32 6.18
C ALA A 69 11.36 4.25 6.14
N ILE A 70 10.83 4.33 4.92
CA ILE A 70 9.45 3.95 4.60
C ILE A 70 9.49 2.80 3.59
N LEU A 71 8.92 1.67 3.98
CA LEU A 71 8.85 0.47 3.15
C LEU A 71 7.47 0.33 2.50
N VAL A 72 7.47 0.08 1.20
CA VAL A 72 6.28 -0.24 0.40
C VAL A 72 6.51 -1.56 -0.32
N ARG A 73 5.71 -2.59 -0.03
CA ARG A 73 5.77 -3.89 -0.71
C ARG A 73 4.53 -4.06 -1.58
N THR A 74 4.73 -4.29 -2.88
CA THR A 74 3.66 -4.21 -3.88
C THR A 74 3.67 -5.40 -4.86
N PRO A 75 2.50 -5.98 -5.19
CA PRO A 75 2.37 -6.94 -6.28
C PRO A 75 2.14 -6.25 -7.65
N TYR A 76 2.17 -4.92 -7.71
CA TYR A 76 1.70 -4.14 -8.87
C TYR A 76 2.81 -3.50 -9.71
N ASN A 77 4.07 -3.87 -9.50
CA ASN A 77 5.28 -3.26 -10.06
C ASN A 77 5.74 -2.01 -9.28
N LYS A 78 6.90 -2.13 -8.64
CA LYS A 78 7.55 -1.05 -7.90
C LYS A 78 7.87 0.19 -8.76
N GLN A 79 7.90 0.03 -10.09
CA GLN A 79 8.14 1.11 -11.06
C GLN A 79 6.84 1.63 -11.72
N ARG A 80 5.67 1.12 -11.30
CA ARG A 80 4.40 1.46 -11.96
C ARG A 80 3.90 2.85 -11.59
N GLY A 81 4.09 3.77 -12.52
CA GLY A 81 3.27 4.98 -12.65
C GLY A 81 3.45 6.05 -11.58
N SER A 82 2.77 7.15 -11.77
CA SER A 82 2.85 8.36 -10.95
C SER A 82 2.52 8.19 -9.46
N VAL A 83 1.71 7.20 -9.10
CA VAL A 83 1.28 7.00 -7.70
C VAL A 83 2.42 6.45 -6.84
N VAL A 84 3.17 5.47 -7.36
CA VAL A 84 4.33 4.90 -6.64
C VAL A 84 5.45 5.92 -6.56
N SER A 85 5.78 6.56 -7.68
CA SER A 85 6.81 7.59 -7.72
C SER A 85 6.48 8.82 -6.88
N ASN A 86 5.21 9.25 -6.82
CA ASN A 86 4.81 10.41 -6.02
C ASN A 86 4.95 10.16 -4.51
N ALA A 87 4.55 8.99 -4.01
CA ALA A 87 4.74 8.66 -2.60
C ALA A 87 6.23 8.45 -2.27
N ALA A 88 7.02 7.83 -3.17
CA ALA A 88 8.46 7.70 -2.99
C ALA A 88 9.12 9.08 -2.89
N ILE A 89 8.83 9.95 -3.84
CA ILE A 89 9.35 11.33 -3.86
C ILE A 89 8.91 12.10 -2.63
N PHE A 90 7.62 11.97 -2.23
CA PHE A 90 7.10 12.65 -1.05
C PHE A 90 7.88 12.29 0.21
N PHE A 91 7.99 11.02 0.56
CA PHE A 91 8.69 10.61 1.77
C PHE A 91 10.19 10.90 1.68
N THR A 92 10.81 10.68 0.51
CA THR A 92 12.23 10.95 0.33
C THR A 92 12.55 12.43 0.44
N SER A 93 11.70 13.31 -0.09
CA SER A 93 11.89 14.76 0.05
C SER A 93 11.71 15.26 1.49
N HIS A 94 11.15 14.44 2.38
CA HIS A 94 11.03 14.72 3.81
C HIS A 94 12.10 14.00 4.67
N GLY A 95 13.16 13.50 4.05
CA GLY A 95 14.33 12.95 4.74
C GLY A 95 14.24 11.47 5.10
N TYR A 96 13.27 10.74 4.57
CA TYR A 96 13.21 9.27 4.70
C TYR A 96 13.91 8.58 3.55
N VAL A 97 14.57 7.47 3.80
CA VAL A 97 14.90 6.52 2.74
C VAL A 97 13.64 5.78 2.35
N THR A 98 13.20 5.88 1.10
CA THR A 98 11.99 5.19 0.67
C THR A 98 12.34 3.92 -0.10
N VAL A 99 11.82 2.78 0.34
CA VAL A 99 12.13 1.44 -0.15
C VAL A 99 10.88 0.85 -0.79
N TYR A 100 10.93 0.62 -2.10
CA TYR A 100 9.86 -0.02 -2.87
C TYR A 100 10.28 -1.41 -3.31
N GLN A 101 9.54 -2.43 -2.92
CA GLN A 101 9.83 -3.83 -3.21
C GLN A 101 8.69 -4.51 -3.95
N ASP A 102 8.99 -5.16 -5.08
CA ASP A 102 8.07 -6.13 -5.69
C ASP A 102 7.94 -7.35 -4.78
N THR A 103 6.71 -7.80 -4.50
CA THR A 103 6.49 -9.03 -3.73
C THR A 103 6.94 -10.26 -4.53
N ARG A 104 7.15 -11.37 -3.84
CA ARG A 104 7.60 -12.66 -4.40
C ARG A 104 6.84 -13.02 -5.68
N GLY A 105 7.55 -13.47 -6.71
CA GLY A 105 6.98 -13.89 -7.98
C GLY A 105 6.32 -12.78 -8.79
N ARG A 106 6.59 -11.52 -8.45
CA ARG A 106 6.04 -10.37 -9.17
C ARG A 106 7.17 -9.57 -9.82
N TYR A 107 6.98 -9.23 -11.09
CA TYR A 107 7.88 -8.41 -11.93
C TYR A 107 9.33 -8.87 -11.86
N ASN A 108 10.21 -8.13 -11.22
CA ASN A 108 11.64 -8.43 -11.12
C ASN A 108 12.02 -9.25 -9.89
N SER A 109 11.06 -9.57 -9.01
CA SER A 109 11.26 -10.47 -7.87
C SER A 109 11.15 -11.93 -8.31
N GLU A 110 12.01 -12.75 -7.74
CA GLU A 110 12.06 -14.20 -7.99
C GLU A 110 10.92 -14.94 -7.25
N GLY A 111 10.79 -16.25 -7.54
CA GLY A 111 9.82 -17.13 -6.89
C GLY A 111 8.47 -17.19 -7.56
N ILE A 112 7.49 -17.70 -6.85
CA ILE A 112 6.09 -17.82 -7.28
C ILE A 112 5.22 -16.99 -6.36
N TRP A 113 4.32 -16.22 -6.93
CA TRP A 113 3.39 -15.40 -6.15
C TRP A 113 2.20 -16.21 -5.64
N HIS A 114 2.05 -16.24 -4.32
CA HIS A 114 0.82 -16.67 -3.66
C HIS A 114 0.27 -15.48 -2.89
N MET A 115 -1.00 -15.19 -3.12
CA MET A 115 -1.62 -13.98 -2.59
C MET A 115 -1.58 -13.93 -1.06
N LEU A 116 -0.80 -13.00 -0.50
CA LEU A 116 -0.61 -12.74 0.92
C LEU A 116 -0.10 -13.93 1.77
N ASP A 117 0.26 -15.05 1.16
CA ASP A 117 0.72 -16.24 1.87
C ASP A 117 2.18 -16.09 2.35
N ASP A 118 3.06 -15.66 1.44
CA ASP A 118 4.48 -15.47 1.76
C ASP A 118 4.79 -14.05 2.27
N ASP A 119 3.86 -13.11 2.15
CA ASP A 119 4.12 -11.69 2.41
C ASP A 119 4.56 -11.38 3.85
N GLY A 120 4.12 -12.15 4.82
CA GLY A 120 4.55 -12.02 6.22
C GLY A 120 6.03 -12.39 6.39
N ARG A 121 6.40 -13.60 5.99
CA ARG A 121 7.77 -14.13 6.11
C ARG A 121 8.78 -13.33 5.29
N ASP A 122 8.46 -13.06 4.04
CA ASP A 122 9.29 -12.22 3.17
C ASP A 122 9.41 -10.80 3.70
N GLY A 123 8.34 -10.30 4.32
CA GLY A 123 8.34 -9.02 4.99
C GLY A 123 9.27 -9.00 6.21
N TYR A 124 9.25 -10.05 7.03
CA TYR A 124 10.18 -10.20 8.15
C TYR A 124 11.63 -10.16 7.67
N ASP A 125 11.98 -10.97 6.65
CA ASP A 125 13.35 -11.03 6.10
C ASP A 125 13.77 -9.68 5.50
N THR A 126 12.84 -9.00 4.82
CA THR A 126 13.07 -7.63 4.31
C THR A 126 13.33 -6.65 5.45
N GLY A 127 12.55 -6.73 6.54
CA GLY A 127 12.74 -5.91 7.73
C GLY A 127 14.12 -6.14 8.38
N GLU A 128 14.52 -7.39 8.53
CA GLU A 128 15.83 -7.77 9.07
C GLU A 128 16.96 -7.25 8.17
N TRP A 129 16.83 -7.41 6.85
CA TRP A 129 17.79 -6.86 5.90
C TRP A 129 17.88 -5.33 6.03
N LEU A 130 16.74 -4.65 6.09
CA LEU A 130 16.64 -3.19 6.10
C LEU A 130 17.31 -2.55 7.33
N ILE A 131 17.09 -3.10 8.52
CA ILE A 131 17.69 -2.54 9.74
C ILE A 131 19.20 -2.72 9.80
N ASN A 132 19.76 -3.69 9.07
CA ASN A 132 21.18 -3.96 9.00
C ASN A 132 21.92 -3.15 7.91
N GLN A 133 21.20 -2.32 7.12
CA GLN A 133 21.86 -1.46 6.13
C GLN A 133 22.67 -0.35 6.81
N SER A 134 23.82 -0.02 6.24
CA SER A 134 24.73 1.01 6.79
C SER A 134 24.10 2.39 6.93
N TRP A 135 23.13 2.71 6.07
CA TRP A 135 22.37 3.95 6.07
C TRP A 135 21.13 3.93 7.00
N SER A 136 20.73 2.77 7.49
CA SER A 136 19.53 2.62 8.32
C SER A 136 19.77 3.00 9.77
N ASN A 137 18.82 3.70 10.39
CA ASN A 137 18.80 3.94 11.84
C ASN A 137 18.12 2.81 12.61
N GLY A 138 17.81 1.69 11.96
CA GLY A 138 17.16 0.52 12.54
C GLY A 138 15.64 0.63 12.70
N LYS A 139 15.01 1.69 12.16
CA LYS A 139 13.56 1.91 12.25
C LYS A 139 12.96 2.20 10.89
N TYR A 140 11.79 1.64 10.62
CA TYR A 140 11.02 1.97 9.43
C TYR A 140 9.52 1.95 9.71
N GLY A 141 8.80 2.71 8.91
CA GLY A 141 7.34 2.64 8.80
C GLY A 141 6.92 2.01 7.49
N MET A 142 5.64 1.68 7.36
CA MET A 142 5.06 1.22 6.11
C MET A 142 3.87 2.08 5.69
N TYR A 143 3.69 2.21 4.38
CA TYR A 143 2.59 2.96 3.79
C TYR A 143 2.03 2.21 2.58
N GLY A 144 0.71 2.28 2.37
CA GLY A 144 0.09 1.84 1.13
C GLY A 144 -1.36 1.43 1.23
N THR A 145 -1.97 1.33 0.06
CA THR A 145 -3.41 1.12 -0.10
C THR A 145 -3.71 -0.31 -0.55
N SER A 146 -4.86 -0.85 -0.13
CA SER A 146 -5.40 -2.13 -0.59
C SER A 146 -4.45 -3.30 -0.27
N TYR A 147 -4.00 -4.06 -1.26
CA TYR A 147 -3.01 -5.15 -1.08
C TYR A 147 -1.73 -4.67 -0.38
N VAL A 148 -1.23 -3.49 -0.75
CA VAL A 148 -0.05 -2.88 -0.12
C VAL A 148 -0.30 -2.53 1.35
N GLY A 149 -1.56 -2.35 1.76
CA GLY A 149 -1.97 -2.30 3.16
C GLY A 149 -2.00 -3.70 3.80
N GLY A 150 -2.41 -4.73 3.07
CA GLY A 150 -2.38 -6.13 3.53
C GLY A 150 -0.97 -6.63 3.84
N THR A 151 0.03 -6.26 3.03
CA THR A 151 1.44 -6.60 3.30
C THR A 151 1.94 -6.02 4.62
N GLN A 152 1.42 -4.86 5.04
CA GLN A 152 1.76 -4.24 6.33
C GLN A 152 1.21 -5.05 7.50
N HIS A 153 -0.05 -5.49 7.41
CA HIS A 153 -0.65 -6.36 8.42
C HIS A 153 0.09 -7.68 8.53
N ALA A 154 0.46 -8.29 7.39
CA ALA A 154 1.24 -9.52 7.36
C ALA A 154 2.58 -9.37 8.09
N MET A 155 3.33 -8.29 7.82
CA MET A 155 4.59 -8.01 8.51
C MET A 155 4.43 -7.72 10.01
N ALA A 156 3.36 -7.02 10.39
CA ALA A 156 3.07 -6.73 11.80
C ALA A 156 2.74 -8.01 12.58
N LEU A 157 2.04 -8.96 11.98
CA LEU A 157 1.75 -10.27 12.58
C LEU A 157 3.01 -11.11 12.81
N GLU A 158 4.00 -10.99 11.93
CA GLU A 158 5.31 -11.66 12.07
C GLU A 158 6.25 -10.94 13.05
N ASN A 159 5.84 -9.82 13.65
CA ASN A 159 6.69 -8.97 14.48
C ASN A 159 8.02 -8.60 13.80
N ALA A 160 7.94 -8.16 12.53
CA ALA A 160 9.10 -7.84 11.72
C ALA A 160 10.03 -6.82 12.42
N PRO A 161 11.36 -7.09 12.51
CA PRO A 161 12.27 -6.27 13.29
C PRO A 161 12.38 -4.86 12.72
N GLY A 162 12.37 -3.85 13.60
CA GLY A 162 12.49 -2.44 13.24
C GLY A 162 11.19 -1.80 12.71
N LEU A 163 10.11 -2.56 12.52
CA LEU A 163 8.81 -2.01 12.15
C LEU A 163 8.26 -1.17 13.31
N THR A 164 8.09 0.13 13.07
CA THR A 164 7.69 1.10 14.09
C THR A 164 6.23 1.53 13.95
N THR A 165 5.75 1.66 12.72
CA THR A 165 4.39 2.09 12.41
C THR A 165 3.92 1.55 11.06
N ILE A 166 2.61 1.42 10.92
CA ILE A 166 1.96 1.09 9.64
C ILE A 166 0.88 2.11 9.33
N ILE A 167 0.73 2.45 8.05
CA ILE A 167 -0.33 3.32 7.52
C ILE A 167 -1.07 2.56 6.42
N PRO A 168 -1.92 1.58 6.80
CA PRO A 168 -2.72 0.81 5.86
C PRO A 168 -3.95 1.60 5.44
N VAL A 169 -4.03 1.96 4.16
CA VAL A 169 -5.17 2.70 3.61
C VAL A 169 -6.08 1.72 2.89
N ASP A 170 -7.36 1.68 3.25
CA ASP A 170 -8.37 0.79 2.64
C ASP A 170 -7.84 -0.65 2.47
N ALA A 171 -7.27 -1.19 3.54
CA ALA A 171 -6.52 -2.42 3.53
C ALA A 171 -7.38 -3.64 3.85
N MET A 172 -7.01 -4.78 3.26
CA MET A 172 -7.57 -6.07 3.61
C MET A 172 -7.08 -6.47 5.00
N SER A 173 -8.00 -6.72 5.95
CA SER A 173 -7.66 -7.12 7.32
C SER A 173 -7.88 -8.61 7.58
N ASN A 174 -8.98 -9.17 7.09
CA ASN A 174 -9.32 -10.58 7.27
C ASN A 174 -9.91 -11.13 5.97
N LEU A 175 -9.09 -11.89 5.24
CA LEU A 175 -9.46 -12.41 3.91
C LEU A 175 -10.66 -13.36 3.94
N GLY A 176 -10.93 -14.02 5.07
CA GLY A 176 -12.03 -14.95 5.24
C GLY A 176 -13.37 -14.31 5.54
N TYR A 177 -13.37 -13.13 6.19
CA TYR A 177 -14.59 -12.53 6.73
C TYR A 177 -14.91 -11.12 6.19
N TYR A 178 -13.91 -10.25 5.96
CA TYR A 178 -14.13 -8.83 5.71
C TYR A 178 -13.30 -8.27 4.55
N SER A 179 -13.12 -9.00 3.46
CA SER A 179 -12.39 -8.53 2.31
C SER A 179 -12.91 -9.16 1.04
N MET A 180 -12.25 -10.22 0.59
CA MET A 180 -12.68 -10.99 -0.58
C MET A 180 -13.85 -11.89 -0.28
N ARG A 181 -14.09 -12.16 0.99
CA ARG A 181 -15.24 -12.89 1.50
C ARG A 181 -15.97 -12.07 2.55
N TYR A 182 -17.27 -12.17 2.56
CA TYR A 182 -18.12 -11.64 3.62
C TYR A 182 -18.85 -12.82 4.26
N ASP A 183 -18.57 -13.11 5.53
CA ASP A 183 -19.05 -14.31 6.23
C ASP A 183 -18.83 -15.62 5.44
N GLY A 184 -17.65 -15.75 4.82
CA GLY A 184 -17.30 -16.90 4.00
C GLY A 184 -17.78 -16.83 2.55
N ALA A 185 -18.78 -16.01 2.21
CA ALA A 185 -19.26 -15.82 0.85
C ALA A 185 -18.30 -14.96 0.04
N PHE A 186 -17.91 -15.45 -1.15
CA PHE A 186 -17.00 -14.73 -2.02
C PHE A 186 -17.67 -13.48 -2.62
N GLU A 187 -17.02 -12.32 -2.52
CA GLU A 187 -17.48 -11.08 -3.14
C GLU A 187 -17.13 -11.02 -4.62
N LEU A 188 -18.14 -11.05 -5.47
CA LEU A 188 -17.99 -11.06 -6.93
C LEU A 188 -17.21 -9.85 -7.49
N ARG A 189 -17.15 -8.70 -6.80
CA ARG A 189 -16.35 -7.54 -7.19
C ARG A 189 -14.86 -7.88 -7.34
N PHE A 190 -14.35 -8.86 -6.55
CA PHE A 190 -12.96 -9.29 -6.61
C PHE A 190 -12.69 -10.33 -7.70
N TRP A 191 -13.70 -10.93 -8.32
CA TRP A 191 -13.54 -11.95 -9.35
C TRP A 191 -12.60 -11.50 -10.47
N LYS A 192 -12.85 -10.32 -11.03
CA LYS A 192 -12.03 -9.74 -12.08
C LYS A 192 -10.58 -9.49 -11.62
N TRP A 193 -10.43 -8.97 -10.40
CA TRP A 193 -9.11 -8.68 -9.84
C TRP A 193 -8.30 -9.95 -9.60
N ILE A 194 -8.89 -11.01 -9.06
CA ILE A 194 -8.21 -12.29 -8.81
C ILE A 194 -7.69 -12.87 -10.12
N HIS A 195 -8.52 -12.91 -11.16
CA HIS A 195 -8.07 -13.41 -12.46
C HIS A 195 -6.97 -12.54 -13.06
N TRP A 196 -7.10 -11.22 -12.97
CA TRP A 196 -6.07 -10.29 -13.43
C TRP A 196 -4.78 -10.46 -12.65
N ALA A 197 -4.83 -10.50 -11.32
CA ALA A 197 -3.67 -10.65 -10.46
C ALA A 197 -3.01 -12.03 -10.64
N GLY A 198 -3.78 -13.11 -10.68
CA GLY A 198 -3.29 -14.48 -10.89
C GLY A 198 -2.61 -14.69 -12.25
N GLN A 199 -2.88 -13.85 -13.23
CA GLN A 199 -2.26 -13.87 -14.56
C GLN A 199 -1.00 -12.98 -14.67
N GLY A 200 -0.41 -12.59 -13.56
CA GLY A 200 0.79 -11.76 -13.57
C GLY A 200 0.54 -10.25 -13.56
N GLY A 201 -0.72 -9.81 -13.37
CA GLY A 201 -1.05 -8.41 -13.11
C GLY A 201 -0.97 -7.46 -14.29
N GLY A 202 -0.75 -7.95 -15.52
CA GLY A 202 -0.69 -7.12 -16.72
C GLY A 202 -1.66 -7.56 -17.80
N ARG A 203 -2.39 -6.61 -18.41
CA ARG A 203 -3.19 -6.90 -19.61
C ARG A 203 -2.37 -7.55 -20.73
N GLN A 204 -1.06 -7.31 -20.75
CA GLN A 204 -0.14 -7.84 -21.76
C GLN A 204 0.08 -9.35 -21.63
N ASN A 205 0.04 -9.87 -20.40
CA ASN A 205 0.31 -11.28 -20.11
C ASN A 205 -0.95 -12.15 -19.94
N ALA A 206 -2.13 -11.55 -19.95
CA ALA A 206 -3.38 -12.31 -19.87
C ALA A 206 -3.63 -13.06 -21.19
N LYS A 207 -3.94 -14.36 -21.07
CA LYS A 207 -4.29 -15.19 -22.23
C LYS A 207 -5.49 -14.56 -22.96
N PRO A 208 -5.59 -14.70 -24.31
CA PRO A 208 -6.68 -14.13 -25.11
C PRO A 208 -8.08 -14.48 -24.57
N GLU A 209 -8.29 -15.72 -24.16
CA GLU A 209 -9.54 -16.22 -23.59
C GLU A 209 -9.90 -15.48 -22.28
N MET A 210 -8.90 -15.21 -21.44
CA MET A 210 -9.08 -14.47 -20.20
C MET A 210 -9.38 -13.00 -20.46
N LYS A 211 -8.73 -12.38 -21.45
CA LYS A 211 -9.05 -10.99 -21.88
C LYS A 211 -10.49 -10.87 -22.33
N LYS A 212 -10.96 -11.86 -23.10
CA LYS A 212 -12.34 -11.93 -23.57
C LYS A 212 -13.29 -12.10 -22.38
N MET A 213 -13.05 -13.09 -21.52
CA MET A 213 -13.86 -13.34 -20.32
C MET A 213 -13.97 -12.11 -19.41
N LEU A 214 -12.87 -11.38 -19.21
CA LEU A 214 -12.86 -10.14 -18.42
C LEU A 214 -13.63 -9.02 -19.12
N GLY A 215 -13.59 -8.96 -20.46
CA GLY A 215 -14.41 -8.06 -21.28
C GLY A 215 -15.88 -8.35 -21.14
N ASP A 216 -16.25 -9.61 -21.32
CA ASP A 216 -17.64 -10.09 -21.25
C ASP A 216 -18.22 -9.96 -19.83
N PHE A 217 -17.40 -10.07 -18.77
CA PHE A 217 -17.84 -9.90 -17.38
C PHE A 217 -18.16 -8.43 -17.03
N ILE A 218 -17.60 -7.46 -17.75
CA ILE A 218 -17.94 -6.03 -17.58
C ILE A 218 -19.31 -5.75 -18.18
N ASP A 219 -19.73 -6.50 -19.21
CA ASP A 219 -21.05 -6.42 -19.80
C ASP A 219 -22.08 -7.11 -18.90
N VAL A 220 -23.07 -6.34 -18.43
CA VAL A 220 -24.13 -6.82 -17.52
C VAL A 220 -24.94 -7.96 -18.14
N GLU A 221 -25.12 -7.97 -19.47
CA GLU A 221 -25.86 -9.01 -20.20
C GLU A 221 -25.10 -10.34 -20.24
N ASN A 222 -23.78 -10.29 -20.42
CA ASN A 222 -22.93 -11.47 -20.44
C ASN A 222 -22.62 -12.00 -19.03
N ARG A 223 -22.70 -11.18 -17.99
CA ARG A 223 -22.47 -11.59 -16.59
C ARG A 223 -23.38 -12.73 -16.17
N ARG A 224 -24.65 -12.73 -16.57
CA ARG A 224 -25.62 -13.81 -16.29
C ARG A 224 -25.21 -15.14 -16.92
N LYS A 225 -24.64 -15.12 -18.13
CA LYS A 225 -24.20 -16.35 -18.83
C LYS A 225 -23.04 -17.05 -18.10
N TYR A 226 -22.15 -16.28 -17.48
CA TYR A 226 -21.03 -16.86 -16.69
C TYR A 226 -21.49 -17.36 -15.34
N LEU A 227 -22.37 -16.65 -14.64
CA LEU A 227 -22.93 -17.08 -13.37
C LEU A 227 -23.74 -18.37 -13.51
N ASN A 228 -24.47 -18.54 -14.61
CA ASN A 228 -25.25 -19.77 -14.88
C ASN A 228 -24.37 -20.98 -15.28
N LYS A 229 -23.09 -20.79 -15.59
CA LYS A 229 -22.15 -21.87 -15.89
C LYS A 229 -21.38 -22.35 -14.64
N LEU A 230 -21.52 -21.64 -13.53
CA LEU A 230 -20.88 -21.96 -12.25
C LEU A 230 -21.79 -22.75 -11.30
N ASN A 231 -23.05 -22.95 -11.68
CA ASN A 231 -24.02 -23.85 -11.10
C ASN A 231 -24.15 -25.09 -11.98
#